data_f9ff25e40a49d2132ecace49d09c35a2
#
_entry.id   f9ff25e40a49d2132ecace49d09c35a2
#
_cell.length_a   1.000
_cell.length_b   1.000
_cell.length_c   1.000
_cell.angle_alpha   90.00
_cell.angle_beta   90.00
_cell.angle_gamma   90.00
#
_symmetry.space_group_name_H-M   'P 1'
#
loop_
_entity.id
_entity.type
_entity.pdbx_description
1 polymer ?
#
loop_
_entity_poly.entity_id
_entity_poly.type
_entity_poly.pdbx_seq_one_letter_code
_entity_poly.pdbx_strand_id
1 'polypeptide(L)'
;MEDVDRRIRDLDSRLDDLQSEHESLSRKFGYTEDLDHELGSIRSDVRSCEGKLEELDGDLSDRVSDTERTISCLVEQVRLLEGQLLASGGAQLADLDTFSKDQRALARSRERGRQARSLLLSDHDRTTYQIRLRHRRDTAGELRAHRTTVVDAVGTLLATRYGSRSRAEAATQLGQAIAGERGLCQGLDRESRLAEEAESALAADATTRAEKQSVIAAGAKAEQRLTLGLRSRLADAVRERALLPAWFVTVLGSAPPARSTQKWLETATEVLLYRLTYDITDQVVALGEKPSDTAQRRRAWYEKLRKDLQRW
;
A
#
# COMPACT_ATOMS: atom_id res chain seq x y z
N MET A 1 75.00 50.00 20.63
CA MET A 1 74.69 48.84 19.71
C MET A 1 74.38 47.57 20.48
N GLU A 2 75.13 47.19 21.51
CA GLU A 2 74.95 45.98 22.31
C GLU A 2 73.58 45.87 23.04
N ASP A 3 73.02 47.04 23.44
CA ASP A 3 71.73 47.06 24.16
C ASP A 3 70.54 46.78 23.21
N VAL A 4 70.63 47.17 21.94
CA VAL A 4 69.65 46.90 20.91
C VAL A 4 69.64 45.39 20.50
N ASP A 5 70.87 44.84 20.34
CA ASP A 5 71.06 43.46 20.02
C ASP A 5 70.59 42.50 21.16
N ARG A 6 70.68 42.99 22.39
CA ARG A 6 70.14 42.26 23.55
C ARG A 6 68.62 42.26 23.58
N ARG A 7 68.02 43.42 23.26
CA ARG A 7 66.56 43.57 23.16
C ARG A 7 65.95 42.75 21.99
N ILE A 8 66.65 42.72 20.87
CA ILE A 8 66.22 41.89 19.72
C ILE A 8 66.19 40.41 20.11
N ARG A 9 67.27 39.92 20.77
CA ARG A 9 67.33 38.51 21.24
C ARG A 9 66.26 38.20 22.30
N ASP A 10 65.91 39.13 23.18
CA ASP A 10 64.83 38.94 24.16
C ASP A 10 63.48 38.92 23.48
N LEU A 11 63.23 39.73 22.44
CA LEU A 11 62.04 39.75 21.66
C LEU A 11 61.90 38.48 20.82
N ASP A 12 62.95 37.97 20.19
CA ASP A 12 62.97 36.71 19.44
C ASP A 12 62.63 35.51 20.36
N SER A 13 63.24 35.47 21.56
CA SER A 13 62.95 34.47 22.57
C SER A 13 61.46 34.49 22.99
N ARG A 14 60.87 35.66 23.19
CA ARG A 14 59.45 35.80 23.54
C ARG A 14 58.52 35.45 22.38
N LEU A 15 58.96 35.69 21.15
CA LEU A 15 58.23 35.33 19.96
C LEU A 15 58.16 33.79 19.83
N ASP A 16 59.29 33.11 20.06
CA ASP A 16 59.37 31.65 20.05
C ASP A 16 58.48 31.01 21.14
N ASP A 17 58.47 31.60 22.35
CA ASP A 17 57.61 31.18 23.45
C ASP A 17 56.12 31.34 23.10
N LEU A 18 55.73 32.48 22.53
CA LEU A 18 54.36 32.75 22.08
C LEU A 18 53.93 31.83 20.94
N GLN A 19 54.82 31.49 20.01
CA GLN A 19 54.52 30.52 18.94
C GLN A 19 54.28 29.13 19.52
N SER A 20 55.12 28.71 20.50
CA SER A 20 54.96 27.43 21.20
C SER A 20 53.64 27.36 21.99
N GLU A 21 53.25 28.45 22.67
CA GLU A 21 51.96 28.56 23.35
C GLU A 21 50.79 28.51 22.37
N HIS A 22 50.90 29.19 21.23
CA HIS A 22 49.89 29.17 20.19
C HIS A 22 49.71 27.78 19.59
N GLU A 23 50.78 27.07 19.29
CA GLU A 23 50.70 25.67 18.82
C GLU A 23 50.11 24.73 19.87
N SER A 24 50.38 24.94 21.16
CA SER A 24 49.79 24.18 22.26
C SER A 24 48.29 24.44 22.37
N LEU A 25 47.87 25.70 22.24
CA LEU A 25 46.48 26.09 22.25
C LEU A 25 45.75 25.54 21.02
N SER A 26 46.31 25.64 19.83
CA SER A 26 45.74 25.07 18.60
C SER A 26 45.53 23.57 18.70
N ARG A 27 46.47 22.83 19.30
CA ARG A 27 46.28 21.41 19.58
C ARG A 27 45.15 21.15 20.56
N LYS A 28 45.01 21.95 21.63
CA LYS A 28 43.89 21.85 22.58
C LYS A 28 42.54 22.15 21.94
N PHE A 29 42.49 23.13 21.02
CA PHE A 29 41.28 23.43 20.25
C PHE A 29 40.89 22.26 19.32
N GLY A 30 41.83 21.60 18.66
CA GLY A 30 41.56 20.39 17.88
C GLY A 30 40.98 19.27 18.72
N TYR A 31 41.49 19.04 19.93
CA TYR A 31 40.92 18.06 20.87
C TYR A 31 39.47 18.39 21.28
N THR A 32 39.12 19.67 21.42
CA THR A 32 37.74 20.04 21.76
C THR A 32 36.78 19.84 20.59
N GLU A 33 37.22 20.09 19.35
CA GLU A 33 36.42 19.79 18.16
C GLU A 33 36.19 18.28 17.98
N ASP A 34 37.21 17.44 18.21
CA ASP A 34 37.08 15.97 18.18
C ASP A 34 36.13 15.47 19.26
N LEU A 35 36.19 16.04 20.48
CA LEU A 35 35.25 15.70 21.56
C LEU A 35 33.83 16.13 21.25
N ASP A 36 33.61 17.26 20.61
CA ASP A 36 32.27 17.71 20.19
C ASP A 36 31.70 16.79 19.10
N HIS A 37 32.55 16.29 18.20
CA HIS A 37 32.15 15.35 17.20
C HIS A 37 31.79 13.98 17.82
N GLU A 38 32.58 13.47 18.77
CA GLU A 38 32.29 12.26 19.53
C GLU A 38 30.99 12.39 20.34
N LEU A 39 30.79 13.53 21.01
CA LEU A 39 29.53 13.81 21.71
C LEU A 39 28.32 13.86 20.78
N GLY A 40 28.51 14.40 19.57
CA GLY A 40 27.49 14.39 18.52
C GLY A 40 27.11 12.96 18.09
N SER A 41 28.10 12.09 17.90
CA SER A 41 27.91 10.67 17.58
C SER A 41 27.18 9.93 18.72
N ILE A 42 27.65 10.08 19.96
CA ILE A 42 27.01 9.45 21.14
C ILE A 42 25.55 9.90 21.28
N ARG A 43 25.24 11.19 21.07
CA ARG A 43 23.86 11.69 21.10
C ARG A 43 22.99 11.06 20.01
N SER A 44 23.55 10.82 18.83
CA SER A 44 22.86 10.14 17.74
C SER A 44 22.56 8.69 18.10
N ASP A 45 23.55 7.98 18.67
CA ASP A 45 23.43 6.58 19.07
C ASP A 45 22.41 6.43 20.22
N VAL A 46 22.41 7.34 21.19
CA VAL A 46 21.43 7.36 22.28
C VAL A 46 20.02 7.53 21.72
N ARG A 47 19.77 8.47 20.82
CA ARG A 47 18.46 8.63 20.17
C ARG A 47 18.04 7.41 19.38
N SER A 48 18.99 6.77 18.70
CA SER A 48 18.72 5.50 17.99
C SER A 48 18.34 4.37 18.95
N CYS A 49 19.00 4.30 20.11
CA CYS A 49 18.67 3.33 21.16
C CYS A 49 17.31 3.63 21.81
N GLU A 50 16.99 4.89 22.07
CA GLU A 50 15.69 5.32 22.58
C GLU A 50 14.57 4.91 21.62
N GLY A 51 14.72 5.18 20.32
CA GLY A 51 13.74 4.76 19.30
C GLY A 51 13.55 3.25 19.25
N LYS A 52 14.62 2.46 19.37
CA LYS A 52 14.53 0.99 19.44
C LYS A 52 13.86 0.50 20.73
N LEU A 53 14.07 1.17 21.85
CA LEU A 53 13.41 0.86 23.12
C LEU A 53 11.91 1.14 23.06
N GLU A 54 11.50 2.27 22.47
CA GLU A 54 10.09 2.59 22.23
C GLU A 54 9.41 1.57 21.30
N GLU A 55 10.10 1.12 20.25
CA GLU A 55 9.61 0.06 19.35
C GLU A 55 9.45 -1.28 20.09
N LEU A 56 10.43 -1.67 20.92
CA LEU A 56 10.38 -2.89 21.72
C LEU A 56 9.30 -2.83 22.82
N ASP A 57 9.10 -1.68 23.43
CA ASP A 57 8.04 -1.48 24.44
C ASP A 57 6.66 -1.57 23.80
N GLY A 58 6.50 -1.00 22.60
CA GLY A 58 5.30 -1.14 21.79
C GLY A 58 5.01 -2.60 21.42
N ASP A 59 6.02 -3.34 20.95
CA ASP A 59 5.89 -4.77 20.60
C ASP A 59 5.58 -5.63 21.82
N LEU A 60 6.20 -5.35 22.98
CA LEU A 60 5.92 -6.04 24.25
C LEU A 60 4.50 -5.75 24.73
N SER A 61 4.06 -4.51 24.68
CA SER A 61 2.70 -4.10 25.07
C SER A 61 1.65 -4.78 24.19
N ASP A 62 1.88 -4.84 22.88
CA ASP A 62 1.00 -5.55 21.93
C ASP A 62 0.95 -7.06 22.25
N ARG A 63 2.09 -7.69 22.53
CA ARG A 63 2.15 -9.11 22.89
C ARG A 63 1.48 -9.42 24.23
N VAL A 64 1.64 -8.56 25.22
CA VAL A 64 0.93 -8.70 26.52
C VAL A 64 -0.58 -8.58 26.29
N SER A 65 -1.03 -7.58 25.54
CA SER A 65 -2.45 -7.40 25.20
C SER A 65 -3.03 -8.59 24.42
N ASP A 66 -2.26 -9.16 23.50
CA ASP A 66 -2.68 -10.35 22.74
C ASP A 66 -2.72 -11.62 23.64
N THR A 67 -1.79 -11.77 24.58
CA THR A 67 -1.83 -12.89 25.55
C THR A 67 -2.97 -12.75 26.55
N GLU A 68 -3.25 -11.57 27.08
CA GLU A 68 -4.41 -11.31 27.96
C GLU A 68 -5.73 -11.59 27.24
N ARG A 69 -5.83 -11.19 25.96
CA ARG A 69 -6.99 -11.49 25.11
C ARG A 69 -7.13 -13.00 24.90
N THR A 70 -6.02 -13.70 24.65
CA THR A 70 -6.01 -15.16 24.49
C THR A 70 -6.48 -15.86 25.75
N ILE A 71 -6.00 -15.44 26.90
CA ILE A 71 -6.43 -16.00 28.22
C ILE A 71 -7.92 -15.73 28.45
N SER A 72 -8.39 -14.52 28.18
CA SER A 72 -9.82 -14.18 28.29
C SER A 72 -10.67 -15.03 27.36
N CYS A 73 -10.22 -15.22 26.12
CA CYS A 73 -10.82 -16.12 25.15
C CYS A 73 -10.88 -17.55 25.65
N LEU A 74 -9.80 -18.09 26.22
CA LEU A 74 -9.75 -19.45 26.76
C LEU A 74 -10.75 -19.66 27.92
N VAL A 75 -10.81 -18.69 28.84
CA VAL A 75 -11.77 -18.75 29.97
C VAL A 75 -13.21 -18.76 29.45
N GLU A 76 -13.54 -17.94 28.47
CA GLU A 76 -14.87 -17.91 27.86
C GLU A 76 -15.18 -19.19 27.08
N GLN A 77 -14.19 -19.76 26.39
CA GLN A 77 -14.31 -21.05 25.70
C GLN A 77 -14.60 -22.19 26.63
N VAL A 78 -13.89 -22.28 27.77
CA VAL A 78 -14.14 -23.31 28.77
C VAL A 78 -15.58 -23.21 29.29
N ARG A 79 -16.06 -22.00 29.59
CA ARG A 79 -17.46 -21.79 30.04
C ARG A 79 -18.49 -22.18 28.96
N LEU A 80 -18.22 -21.84 27.70
CA LEU A 80 -19.12 -22.18 26.61
C LEU A 80 -19.13 -23.68 26.33
N LEU A 81 -17.96 -24.36 26.38
CA LEU A 81 -17.84 -25.81 26.23
C LEU A 81 -18.52 -26.55 27.36
N GLU A 82 -18.37 -26.10 28.60
CA GLU A 82 -19.08 -26.65 29.76
C GLU A 82 -20.60 -26.50 29.58
N GLY A 83 -21.09 -25.34 29.15
CA GLY A 83 -22.49 -25.09 28.85
C GLY A 83 -23.03 -25.96 27.68
N GLN A 84 -22.23 -26.18 26.66
CA GLN A 84 -22.59 -27.01 25.51
C GLN A 84 -22.57 -28.51 25.84
N LEU A 85 -21.57 -28.97 26.57
CA LEU A 85 -21.49 -30.35 27.09
C LEU A 85 -22.69 -30.70 27.97
N LEU A 86 -23.10 -29.75 28.81
CA LEU A 86 -24.30 -29.93 29.68
C LEU A 86 -25.59 -29.91 28.84
N ALA A 87 -25.65 -29.14 27.76
CA ALA A 87 -26.85 -28.99 26.93
C ALA A 87 -27.00 -30.06 25.84
N SER A 88 -25.90 -30.65 25.37
CA SER A 88 -25.90 -31.44 24.10
C SER A 88 -25.97 -32.96 24.29
N GLY A 89 -25.81 -33.47 25.48
CA GLY A 89 -25.96 -34.92 25.71
C GLY A 89 -25.13 -35.83 24.80
N GLY A 90 -24.01 -35.34 24.21
CA GLY A 90 -23.14 -36.12 23.33
C GLY A 90 -23.10 -35.66 21.87
N ALA A 91 -23.40 -34.39 21.55
CA ALA A 91 -23.28 -33.85 20.18
C ALA A 91 -21.85 -33.96 19.66
N GLN A 92 -21.70 -34.32 18.38
CA GLN A 92 -20.41 -34.47 17.72
C GLN A 92 -19.78 -33.08 17.42
N LEU A 93 -18.47 -32.96 17.63
CA LEU A 93 -17.71 -31.76 17.27
C LEU A 93 -17.71 -31.60 15.74
N ALA A 94 -18.09 -30.41 15.25
CA ALA A 94 -18.01 -30.09 13.84
C ALA A 94 -16.54 -29.97 13.42
N ASP A 95 -16.17 -30.77 12.44
CA ASP A 95 -14.86 -30.71 11.83
C ASP A 95 -14.77 -29.55 10.83
N LEU A 96 -14.48 -28.34 11.32
CA LEU A 96 -14.28 -27.15 10.48
C LEU A 96 -12.82 -26.89 10.08
N ASP A 97 -11.86 -27.53 10.77
CA ASP A 97 -10.43 -27.30 10.59
C ASP A 97 -9.73 -28.31 9.68
N THR A 98 -10.34 -29.47 9.42
CA THR A 98 -9.76 -30.45 8.52
C THR A 98 -10.08 -30.11 7.07
N PHE A 99 -9.05 -29.70 6.35
CA PHE A 99 -9.17 -29.37 4.95
C PHE A 99 -8.60 -30.49 4.06
N SER A 100 -9.37 -30.91 3.06
CA SER A 100 -8.94 -31.93 2.10
C SER A 100 -7.75 -31.45 1.24
N LYS A 101 -7.05 -32.40 0.62
CA LYS A 101 -5.99 -32.07 -0.37
C LYS A 101 -6.51 -31.21 -1.52
N ASP A 102 -7.76 -31.47 -1.95
CA ASP A 102 -8.40 -30.72 -3.02
C ASP A 102 -8.74 -29.29 -2.60
N GLN A 103 -9.22 -29.07 -1.38
CA GLN A 103 -9.45 -27.73 -0.84
C GLN A 103 -8.16 -26.93 -0.72
N ARG A 104 -7.07 -27.53 -0.25
CA ARG A 104 -5.74 -26.91 -0.24
C ARG A 104 -5.21 -26.61 -1.64
N ALA A 105 -5.48 -27.48 -2.63
CA ALA A 105 -5.12 -27.24 -4.03
C ALA A 105 -5.93 -26.07 -4.63
N LEU A 106 -7.22 -25.98 -4.33
CA LEU A 106 -8.06 -24.85 -4.71
C LEU A 106 -7.62 -23.55 -4.03
N ALA A 107 -7.24 -23.57 -2.74
CA ALA A 107 -6.72 -22.40 -2.04
C ALA A 107 -5.43 -21.88 -2.69
N ARG A 108 -4.52 -22.77 -3.08
CA ARG A 108 -3.31 -22.40 -3.84
C ARG A 108 -3.64 -21.83 -5.22
N SER A 109 -4.63 -22.38 -5.92
CA SER A 109 -5.08 -21.86 -7.21
C SER A 109 -5.70 -20.47 -7.08
N ARG A 110 -6.54 -20.26 -6.07
CA ARG A 110 -7.10 -18.95 -5.71
C ARG A 110 -6.02 -17.91 -5.45
N GLU A 111 -5.02 -18.25 -4.64
CA GLU A 111 -3.94 -17.32 -4.29
C GLU A 111 -3.09 -16.97 -5.52
N ARG A 112 -2.75 -17.94 -6.39
CA ARG A 112 -2.09 -17.68 -7.67
C ARG A 112 -2.91 -16.74 -8.57
N GLY A 113 -4.23 -16.95 -8.63
CA GLY A 113 -5.12 -16.07 -9.38
C GLY A 113 -5.17 -14.64 -8.82
N ARG A 114 -5.15 -14.48 -7.50
CA ARG A 114 -5.07 -13.17 -6.83
C ARG A 114 -3.74 -12.47 -7.09
N GLN A 115 -2.63 -13.21 -7.01
CA GLN A 115 -1.30 -12.70 -7.35
C GLN A 115 -1.23 -12.24 -8.81
N ALA A 116 -1.74 -13.06 -9.73
CA ALA A 116 -1.80 -12.69 -11.14
C ALA A 116 -2.65 -11.42 -11.37
N ARG A 117 -3.78 -11.29 -10.67
CA ARG A 117 -4.64 -10.08 -10.77
C ARG A 117 -3.97 -8.83 -10.22
N SER A 118 -3.15 -8.93 -9.17
CA SER A 118 -2.44 -7.78 -8.61
C SER A 118 -1.31 -7.24 -9.49
N LEU A 119 -0.93 -7.95 -10.55
CA LEU A 119 0.01 -7.46 -11.56
C LEU A 119 -0.67 -6.60 -12.64
N LEU A 120 -2.00 -6.60 -12.69
CA LEU A 120 -2.76 -5.81 -13.64
C LEU A 120 -2.99 -4.39 -13.11
N LEU A 121 -3.13 -3.46 -14.04
CA LEU A 121 -3.56 -2.10 -13.69
C LEU A 121 -4.93 -2.13 -13.00
N SER A 122 -5.10 -1.26 -11.99
CA SER A 122 -6.41 -1.03 -11.40
C SER A 122 -7.38 -0.45 -12.44
N ASP A 123 -8.68 -0.64 -12.24
CA ASP A 123 -9.69 -0.05 -13.13
C ASP A 123 -9.63 1.48 -13.10
N HIS A 124 -9.26 2.07 -11.96
CA HIS A 124 -9.04 3.51 -11.82
C HIS A 124 -7.86 3.99 -12.69
N ASP A 125 -6.70 3.33 -12.56
CA ASP A 125 -5.50 3.71 -13.34
C ASP A 125 -5.74 3.54 -14.84
N ARG A 126 -6.41 2.44 -15.23
CA ARG A 126 -6.78 2.21 -16.63
C ARG A 126 -7.70 3.32 -17.17
N THR A 127 -8.72 3.72 -16.41
CA THR A 127 -9.61 4.80 -16.77
C THR A 127 -8.83 6.11 -16.90
N THR A 128 -7.93 6.39 -15.96
CA THR A 128 -7.07 7.58 -15.98
C THR A 128 -6.20 7.61 -17.24
N TYR A 129 -5.57 6.49 -17.61
CA TYR A 129 -4.77 6.42 -18.83
C TYR A 129 -5.61 6.58 -20.10
N GLN A 130 -6.81 6.00 -20.13
CA GLN A 130 -7.73 6.19 -21.25
C GLN A 130 -8.19 7.66 -21.42
N ILE A 131 -8.42 8.37 -20.31
CA ILE A 131 -8.75 9.80 -20.32
C ILE A 131 -7.59 10.61 -20.88
N ARG A 132 -6.33 10.31 -20.49
CA ARG A 132 -5.14 11.00 -21.05
C ARG A 132 -5.02 10.82 -22.55
N LEU A 133 -5.24 9.59 -23.05
CA LEU A 133 -5.21 9.32 -24.50
C LEU A 133 -6.32 10.05 -25.24
N ARG A 134 -7.53 10.14 -24.66
CA ARG A 134 -8.64 10.91 -25.23
C ARG A 134 -8.29 12.38 -25.29
N HIS A 135 -7.82 12.96 -24.17
CA HIS A 135 -7.44 14.37 -24.11
C HIS A 135 -6.41 14.74 -25.18
N ARG A 136 -5.34 13.94 -25.34
CA ARG A 136 -4.38 14.16 -26.44
C ARG A 136 -5.04 14.16 -27.83
N ARG A 137 -5.99 13.23 -28.09
CA ARG A 137 -6.71 13.18 -29.38
C ARG A 137 -7.54 14.44 -29.61
N ASP A 138 -8.21 14.89 -28.55
CA ASP A 138 -9.07 16.09 -28.61
C ASP A 138 -8.21 17.33 -28.87
N THR A 139 -7.13 17.53 -28.12
CA THR A 139 -6.16 18.63 -28.36
C THR A 139 -5.56 18.58 -29.75
N ALA A 140 -5.19 17.41 -30.27
CA ALA A 140 -4.70 17.27 -31.63
C ALA A 140 -5.78 17.55 -32.69
N GLY A 141 -7.05 17.30 -32.36
CA GLY A 141 -8.21 17.67 -33.19
C GLY A 141 -8.39 19.18 -33.25
N GLU A 142 -8.38 19.85 -32.13
CA GLU A 142 -8.46 21.31 -32.00
C GLU A 142 -7.31 22.01 -32.75
N LEU A 143 -6.09 21.51 -32.61
CA LEU A 143 -4.92 22.03 -33.31
C LEU A 143 -5.11 21.94 -34.83
N ARG A 144 -5.64 20.83 -35.35
CA ARG A 144 -5.95 20.69 -36.77
C ARG A 144 -7.02 21.69 -37.22
N ALA A 145 -8.07 21.88 -36.41
CA ALA A 145 -9.11 22.85 -36.71
C ALA A 145 -8.56 24.29 -36.77
N HIS A 146 -7.71 24.70 -35.83
CA HIS A 146 -7.03 25.99 -35.87
C HIS A 146 -6.16 26.15 -37.10
N ARG A 147 -5.39 25.12 -37.50
CA ARG A 147 -4.57 25.15 -38.74
C ARG A 147 -5.41 25.30 -39.99
N THR A 148 -6.55 24.62 -40.09
CA THR A 148 -7.50 24.79 -41.19
C THR A 148 -7.99 26.24 -41.25
N THR A 149 -8.40 26.81 -40.09
CA THR A 149 -8.83 28.21 -40.02
C THR A 149 -7.74 29.20 -40.43
N VAL A 150 -6.47 28.93 -40.09
CA VAL A 150 -5.33 29.74 -40.54
C VAL A 150 -5.21 29.69 -42.05
N VAL A 151 -5.28 28.52 -42.68
CA VAL A 151 -5.19 28.34 -44.12
C VAL A 151 -6.34 29.07 -44.82
N ASP A 152 -7.58 28.92 -44.35
CA ASP A 152 -8.77 29.54 -44.95
C ASP A 152 -8.72 31.08 -44.83
N ALA A 153 -8.31 31.59 -43.64
CA ALA A 153 -8.17 33.02 -43.38
C ALA A 153 -7.09 33.65 -44.29
N VAL A 154 -5.94 32.97 -44.46
CA VAL A 154 -4.88 33.40 -45.38
C VAL A 154 -5.38 33.39 -46.82
N GLY A 155 -6.08 32.35 -47.27
CA GLY A 155 -6.72 32.29 -48.57
C GLY A 155 -7.66 33.47 -48.84
N THR A 156 -8.51 33.81 -47.85
CA THR A 156 -9.43 34.95 -47.90
C THR A 156 -8.67 36.29 -47.92
N LEU A 157 -7.61 36.43 -47.15
CA LEU A 157 -6.75 37.63 -47.17
C LEU A 157 -6.11 37.86 -48.53
N LEU A 158 -5.68 36.80 -49.20
CA LEU A 158 -5.06 36.87 -50.53
C LEU A 158 -6.08 37.18 -51.64
N ALA A 159 -7.30 36.65 -51.53
CA ALA A 159 -8.36 36.81 -52.52
C ALA A 159 -9.14 38.12 -52.39
N THR A 160 -9.10 38.82 -51.25
CA THR A 160 -9.95 40.00 -50.96
C THR A 160 -9.20 41.32 -51.15
N ARG A 161 -9.94 42.35 -51.63
CA ARG A 161 -9.41 43.70 -51.88
C ARG A 161 -9.01 44.38 -50.57
N TYR A 162 -7.90 45.10 -50.57
CA TYR A 162 -7.45 45.91 -49.45
C TYR A 162 -8.53 46.87 -48.97
N GLY A 163 -8.73 46.96 -47.62
CA GLY A 163 -9.76 47.83 -47.05
C GLY A 163 -11.19 47.26 -47.02
N SER A 164 -11.43 46.06 -47.55
CA SER A 164 -12.74 45.40 -47.48
C SER A 164 -13.04 44.86 -46.08
N ARG A 165 -14.32 44.82 -45.70
CA ARG A 165 -14.79 44.24 -44.44
C ARG A 165 -14.37 42.76 -44.31
N SER A 166 -14.52 41.98 -45.37
CA SER A 166 -14.13 40.57 -45.41
C SER A 166 -12.64 40.36 -45.11
N ARG A 167 -11.77 41.31 -45.60
CA ARG A 167 -10.34 41.26 -45.29
C ARG A 167 -10.06 41.53 -43.80
N ALA A 168 -10.77 42.49 -43.19
CA ALA A 168 -10.62 42.82 -41.80
C ALA A 168 -11.08 41.65 -40.87
N GLU A 169 -12.21 41.02 -41.24
CA GLU A 169 -12.72 39.83 -40.55
C GLU A 169 -11.75 38.65 -40.67
N ALA A 170 -11.21 38.37 -41.84
CA ALA A 170 -10.22 37.32 -42.05
C ALA A 170 -8.90 37.59 -41.29
N ALA A 171 -8.46 38.86 -41.18
CA ALA A 171 -7.28 39.22 -40.37
C ALA A 171 -7.50 38.95 -38.89
N THR A 172 -8.70 39.26 -38.37
CA THR A 172 -9.06 38.96 -36.97
C THR A 172 -9.12 37.47 -36.71
N GLN A 173 -9.75 36.69 -37.60
CA GLN A 173 -9.82 35.22 -37.50
C GLN A 173 -8.42 34.59 -37.55
N LEU A 174 -7.53 35.07 -38.44
CA LEU A 174 -6.15 34.63 -38.53
C LEU A 174 -5.42 34.85 -37.18
N GLY A 175 -5.54 36.09 -36.63
CA GLY A 175 -4.91 36.41 -35.35
C GLY A 175 -5.39 35.51 -34.19
N GLN A 176 -6.70 35.27 -34.13
CA GLN A 176 -7.30 34.39 -33.13
C GLN A 176 -6.84 32.91 -33.31
N ALA A 177 -6.83 32.43 -34.55
CA ALA A 177 -6.42 31.05 -34.83
C ALA A 177 -4.93 30.82 -34.54
N ILE A 178 -4.05 31.78 -34.87
CA ILE A 178 -2.61 31.69 -34.53
C ILE A 178 -2.40 31.72 -32.99
N ALA A 179 -3.14 32.58 -32.28
CA ALA A 179 -3.05 32.63 -30.83
C ALA A 179 -3.52 31.32 -30.17
N GLY A 180 -4.63 30.74 -30.65
CA GLY A 180 -5.13 29.43 -30.23
C GLY A 180 -4.14 28.30 -30.53
N GLU A 181 -3.59 28.24 -31.74
CA GLU A 181 -2.56 27.24 -32.06
C GLU A 181 -1.35 27.32 -31.13
N ARG A 182 -0.84 28.52 -30.87
CA ARG A 182 0.30 28.71 -29.95
C ARG A 182 0.02 28.21 -28.54
N GLY A 183 -1.19 28.50 -28.03
CA GLY A 183 -1.62 28.00 -26.68
C GLY A 183 -1.66 26.49 -26.63
N LEU A 184 -2.22 25.84 -27.64
CA LEU A 184 -2.29 24.39 -27.73
C LEU A 184 -0.92 23.73 -27.88
N CYS A 185 -0.04 24.32 -28.70
CA CYS A 185 1.33 23.80 -28.91
C CYS A 185 2.16 23.81 -27.63
N GLN A 186 2.01 24.81 -26.76
CA GLN A 186 2.77 24.89 -25.50
C GLN A 186 2.49 23.73 -24.53
N GLY A 187 1.25 23.20 -24.54
CA GLY A 187 0.85 22.05 -23.72
C GLY A 187 1.14 20.67 -24.36
N LEU A 188 1.20 20.65 -25.70
CA LEU A 188 1.18 19.41 -26.49
C LEU A 188 2.35 18.47 -26.20
N ASP A 189 3.55 18.99 -25.96
CA ASP A 189 4.74 18.17 -25.66
C ASP A 189 4.60 17.43 -24.33
N ARG A 190 4.03 18.08 -23.33
CA ARG A 190 3.78 17.47 -22.01
C ARG A 190 2.67 16.42 -22.13
N GLU A 191 1.59 16.77 -22.80
CA GLU A 191 0.46 15.86 -23.04
C GLU A 191 0.86 14.65 -23.89
N SER A 192 1.73 14.84 -24.88
CA SER A 192 2.26 13.76 -25.69
C SER A 192 3.06 12.76 -24.88
N ARG A 193 3.96 13.22 -24.00
CA ARG A 193 4.70 12.33 -23.10
C ARG A 193 3.78 11.55 -22.16
N LEU A 194 2.81 12.23 -21.53
CA LEU A 194 1.83 11.58 -20.66
C LEU A 194 0.95 10.56 -21.41
N ALA A 195 0.67 10.82 -22.68
CA ALA A 195 -0.08 9.90 -23.53
C ALA A 195 0.76 8.69 -23.95
N GLU A 196 2.05 8.87 -24.26
CA GLU A 196 2.99 7.79 -24.57
C GLU A 196 3.19 6.86 -23.37
N GLU A 197 3.34 7.43 -22.16
CA GLU A 197 3.39 6.67 -20.92
C GLU A 197 2.09 5.85 -20.71
N ALA A 198 0.93 6.48 -20.93
CA ALA A 198 -0.36 5.84 -20.81
C ALA A 198 -0.55 4.72 -21.84
N GLU A 199 -0.13 4.92 -23.07
CA GLU A 199 -0.20 3.92 -24.14
C GLU A 199 0.70 2.71 -23.83
N SER A 200 1.93 2.96 -23.38
CA SER A 200 2.87 1.93 -22.98
C SER A 200 2.33 1.13 -21.77
N ALA A 201 1.79 1.81 -20.75
CA ALA A 201 1.22 1.15 -19.58
C ALA A 201 -0.01 0.29 -19.93
N LEU A 202 -0.90 0.78 -20.80
CA LEU A 202 -2.08 0.02 -21.25
C LEU A 202 -1.68 -1.17 -22.12
N ALA A 203 -0.68 -1.03 -22.98
CA ALA A 203 -0.16 -2.13 -23.80
C ALA A 203 0.47 -3.24 -22.93
N ALA A 204 1.28 -2.85 -21.92
CA ALA A 204 1.85 -3.77 -20.95
C ALA A 204 0.76 -4.49 -20.15
N ASP A 205 -0.28 -3.77 -19.68
CA ASP A 205 -1.43 -4.38 -18.98
C ASP A 205 -2.18 -5.36 -19.89
N ALA A 206 -2.40 -5.03 -21.15
CA ALA A 206 -3.08 -5.90 -22.09
C ALA A 206 -2.28 -7.21 -22.32
N THR A 207 -0.98 -7.12 -22.47
CA THR A 207 -0.08 -8.28 -22.63
C THR A 207 -0.11 -9.15 -21.36
N THR A 208 0.10 -8.54 -20.19
CA THR A 208 0.06 -9.25 -18.89
C THR A 208 -1.30 -9.90 -18.66
N ARG A 209 -2.39 -9.21 -19.05
CA ARG A 209 -3.76 -9.74 -18.94
C ARG A 209 -3.95 -10.97 -19.80
N ALA A 210 -3.52 -10.93 -21.07
CA ALA A 210 -3.60 -12.05 -21.97
C ALA A 210 -2.82 -13.27 -21.44
N GLU A 211 -1.60 -13.06 -20.97
CA GLU A 211 -0.75 -14.11 -20.38
C GLU A 211 -1.34 -14.73 -19.10
N LYS A 212 -1.94 -13.93 -18.25
CA LYS A 212 -2.41 -14.38 -16.92
C LYS A 212 -3.90 -14.71 -16.89
N GLN A 213 -4.63 -14.52 -17.98
CA GLN A 213 -6.10 -14.72 -18.04
C GLN A 213 -6.53 -16.09 -17.56
N SER A 214 -5.87 -17.17 -18.00
CA SER A 214 -6.19 -18.54 -17.59
C SER A 214 -5.99 -18.76 -16.09
N VAL A 215 -4.91 -18.21 -15.51
CA VAL A 215 -4.59 -18.31 -14.08
C VAL A 215 -5.60 -17.53 -13.25
N ILE A 216 -5.98 -16.33 -13.71
CA ILE A 216 -6.99 -15.48 -13.05
C ILE A 216 -8.37 -16.16 -13.08
N ALA A 217 -8.77 -16.73 -14.21
CA ALA A 217 -10.04 -17.45 -14.36
C ALA A 217 -10.07 -18.72 -13.49
N ALA A 218 -8.98 -19.50 -13.48
CA ALA A 218 -8.85 -20.66 -12.60
C ALA A 218 -8.92 -20.27 -11.12
N GLY A 219 -8.28 -19.17 -10.74
CA GLY A 219 -8.33 -18.63 -9.38
C GLY A 219 -9.74 -18.21 -8.97
N ALA A 220 -10.47 -17.49 -9.82
CA ALA A 220 -11.85 -17.09 -9.57
C ALA A 220 -12.80 -18.31 -9.41
N LYS A 221 -12.65 -19.31 -10.29
CA LYS A 221 -13.41 -20.57 -10.19
C LYS A 221 -13.08 -21.34 -8.90
N ALA A 222 -11.81 -21.36 -8.50
CA ALA A 222 -11.39 -21.97 -7.25
C ALA A 222 -11.98 -21.23 -6.03
N GLU A 223 -11.98 -19.90 -6.04
CA GLU A 223 -12.59 -19.07 -5.00
C GLU A 223 -14.07 -19.37 -4.84
N GLN A 224 -14.81 -19.41 -5.94
CA GLN A 224 -16.26 -19.74 -5.93
C GLN A 224 -16.52 -21.12 -5.34
N ARG A 225 -15.75 -22.14 -5.78
CA ARG A 225 -15.91 -23.53 -5.28
C ARG A 225 -15.61 -23.65 -3.79
N LEU A 226 -14.52 -23.01 -3.33
CA LEU A 226 -14.16 -22.99 -1.92
C LEU A 226 -15.22 -22.30 -1.07
N THR A 227 -15.66 -21.11 -1.49
CA THR A 227 -16.68 -20.35 -0.77
C THR A 227 -17.97 -21.14 -0.63
N LEU A 228 -18.44 -21.74 -1.71
CA LEU A 228 -19.64 -22.58 -1.68
C LEU A 228 -19.46 -23.80 -0.79
N GLY A 229 -18.36 -24.53 -0.92
CA GLY A 229 -18.11 -25.76 -0.14
C GLY A 229 -17.95 -25.47 1.36
N LEU A 230 -17.21 -24.43 1.75
CA LEU A 230 -17.05 -24.05 3.15
C LEU A 230 -18.35 -23.54 3.77
N ARG A 231 -19.12 -22.78 2.99
CA ARG A 231 -20.42 -22.26 3.40
C ARG A 231 -21.43 -23.38 3.61
N SER A 232 -21.51 -24.38 2.69
CA SER A 232 -22.37 -25.55 2.84
C SER A 232 -22.00 -26.32 4.10
N ARG A 233 -20.71 -26.64 4.28
CA ARG A 233 -20.19 -27.35 5.47
C ARG A 233 -20.57 -26.67 6.78
N LEU A 234 -20.42 -25.35 6.83
CA LEU A 234 -20.81 -24.56 7.99
C LEU A 234 -22.32 -24.55 8.22
N ALA A 235 -23.12 -24.41 7.15
CA ALA A 235 -24.57 -24.45 7.24
C ALA A 235 -25.08 -25.83 7.70
N ASP A 236 -24.43 -26.89 7.25
CA ASP A 236 -24.76 -28.28 7.67
C ASP A 236 -24.45 -28.45 9.17
N ALA A 237 -23.26 -27.99 9.65
CA ALA A 237 -22.90 -28.06 11.05
C ALA A 237 -23.89 -27.30 11.95
N VAL A 238 -24.33 -26.11 11.52
CA VAL A 238 -25.32 -25.31 12.27
C VAL A 238 -26.70 -25.99 12.26
N ARG A 239 -27.12 -26.56 11.13
CA ARG A 239 -28.40 -27.27 11.01
C ARG A 239 -28.44 -28.50 11.90
N GLU A 240 -27.36 -29.26 11.95
CA GLU A 240 -27.20 -30.47 12.75
C GLU A 240 -26.93 -30.17 14.24
N ARG A 241 -26.84 -28.89 14.60
CA ARG A 241 -26.49 -28.46 15.95
C ARG A 241 -25.20 -29.10 16.47
N ALA A 242 -24.22 -29.31 15.56
CA ALA A 242 -22.92 -29.83 15.91
C ALA A 242 -22.18 -28.83 16.81
N LEU A 243 -21.32 -29.32 17.70
CA LEU A 243 -20.46 -28.48 18.51
C LEU A 243 -19.45 -27.78 17.60
N LEU A 244 -19.49 -26.45 17.55
CA LEU A 244 -18.52 -25.67 16.78
C LEU A 244 -17.20 -25.57 17.54
N PRO A 245 -16.04 -25.52 16.85
CA PRO A 245 -14.75 -25.36 17.51
C PRO A 245 -14.70 -24.14 18.41
N ALA A 246 -13.93 -24.21 19.48
CA ALA A 246 -13.85 -23.16 20.47
C ALA A 246 -13.40 -21.82 19.89
N TRP A 247 -12.37 -21.81 19.04
CA TRP A 247 -11.91 -20.61 18.32
C TRP A 247 -12.98 -19.95 17.47
N PHE A 248 -13.96 -20.73 16.99
CA PHE A 248 -15.06 -20.22 16.18
C PHE A 248 -16.11 -19.54 17.05
N VAL A 249 -16.51 -20.25 18.14
CA VAL A 249 -17.60 -19.80 19.03
C VAL A 249 -17.25 -18.50 19.75
N THR A 250 -16.00 -18.31 20.13
CA THR A 250 -15.54 -17.08 20.82
C THR A 250 -15.68 -15.82 19.98
N VAL A 251 -15.59 -15.93 18.66
CA VAL A 251 -15.61 -14.74 17.77
C VAL A 251 -16.93 -14.57 17.03
N LEU A 252 -17.70 -15.64 16.85
CA LEU A 252 -18.92 -15.64 16.02
C LEU A 252 -20.14 -16.20 16.76
N GLY A 253 -19.95 -16.74 17.96
CA GLY A 253 -21.01 -17.41 18.70
C GLY A 253 -21.33 -18.82 18.20
N SER A 254 -22.15 -19.54 18.93
CA SER A 254 -22.56 -20.93 18.63
C SER A 254 -23.66 -21.05 17.58
N ALA A 255 -24.33 -19.96 17.26
CA ALA A 255 -25.43 -19.92 16.29
C ALA A 255 -25.53 -18.56 15.60
N PRO A 256 -25.99 -18.54 14.32
CA PRO A 256 -26.18 -17.29 13.61
C PRO A 256 -27.30 -16.46 14.23
N PRO A 257 -27.10 -15.13 14.43
CA PRO A 257 -28.16 -14.24 14.90
C PRO A 257 -29.29 -14.15 13.86
N ALA A 258 -30.54 -14.22 14.29
CA ALA A 258 -31.72 -14.26 13.39
C ALA A 258 -31.77 -13.09 12.39
N ARG A 259 -31.33 -11.88 12.78
CA ARG A 259 -31.38 -10.68 11.94
C ARG A 259 -30.17 -10.50 11.00
N SER A 260 -29.10 -11.29 11.16
CA SER A 260 -27.84 -11.11 10.44
C SER A 260 -27.21 -12.43 9.99
N THR A 261 -28.02 -13.49 9.85
CA THR A 261 -27.57 -14.84 9.45
C THR A 261 -26.69 -14.83 8.20
N GLN A 262 -27.10 -14.09 7.16
CA GLN A 262 -26.33 -14.00 5.91
C GLN A 262 -24.93 -13.42 6.13
N LYS A 263 -24.85 -12.31 6.84
CA LYS A 263 -23.59 -11.64 7.13
C LYS A 263 -22.69 -12.47 8.04
N TRP A 264 -23.30 -13.17 9.00
CA TRP A 264 -22.60 -14.13 9.84
C TRP A 264 -21.96 -15.25 9.02
N LEU A 265 -22.73 -15.88 8.11
CA LEU A 265 -22.23 -16.92 7.20
C LEU A 265 -21.10 -16.39 6.29
N GLU A 266 -21.19 -15.19 5.81
CA GLU A 266 -20.16 -14.55 4.99
C GLU A 266 -18.87 -14.35 5.81
N THR A 267 -18.97 -13.76 7.00
CA THR A 267 -17.81 -13.55 7.88
C THR A 267 -17.18 -14.87 8.30
N ALA A 268 -18.00 -15.84 8.71
CA ALA A 268 -17.54 -17.17 9.08
C ALA A 268 -16.82 -17.90 7.92
N THR A 269 -17.38 -17.82 6.71
CA THR A 269 -16.75 -18.40 5.52
C THR A 269 -15.40 -17.72 5.21
N GLU A 270 -15.30 -16.40 5.36
CA GLU A 270 -14.05 -15.66 5.17
C GLU A 270 -12.99 -16.06 6.21
N VAL A 271 -13.36 -16.30 7.47
CA VAL A 271 -12.45 -16.83 8.50
C VAL A 271 -11.94 -18.22 8.12
N LEU A 272 -12.82 -19.12 7.70
CA LEU A 272 -12.42 -20.46 7.24
C LEU A 272 -11.50 -20.41 6.02
N LEU A 273 -11.76 -19.50 5.07
CA LEU A 273 -10.89 -19.28 3.91
C LEU A 273 -9.52 -18.75 4.32
N TYR A 274 -9.47 -17.86 5.32
CA TYR A 274 -8.22 -17.35 5.87
C TYR A 274 -7.42 -18.48 6.52
N ARG A 275 -8.04 -19.27 7.41
CA ARG A 275 -7.41 -20.43 8.06
C ARG A 275 -6.88 -21.44 7.03
N LEU A 276 -7.68 -21.78 6.02
CA LEU A 276 -7.26 -22.67 4.93
C LEU A 276 -6.08 -22.09 4.13
N THR A 277 -6.11 -20.79 3.81
CA THR A 277 -5.10 -20.17 2.95
C THR A 277 -3.74 -20.11 3.61
N TYR A 278 -3.71 -19.84 4.94
CA TYR A 278 -2.49 -19.68 5.70
C TYR A 278 -2.17 -20.84 6.62
N ASP A 279 -2.88 -21.96 6.47
CA ASP A 279 -2.73 -23.21 7.23
C ASP A 279 -2.71 -22.97 8.75
N ILE A 280 -3.68 -22.16 9.24
CA ILE A 280 -3.82 -21.84 10.66
C ILE A 280 -4.33 -23.06 11.40
N THR A 281 -3.50 -23.61 12.27
CA THR A 281 -3.81 -24.79 13.10
C THR A 281 -4.13 -24.44 14.56
N ASP A 282 -4.10 -23.16 14.89
CA ASP A 282 -4.38 -22.66 16.24
C ASP A 282 -5.83 -23.05 16.65
N GLN A 283 -5.96 -23.74 17.78
CA GLN A 283 -7.24 -24.24 18.30
C GLN A 283 -7.94 -23.21 19.21
N VAL A 284 -7.28 -22.11 19.51
CA VAL A 284 -7.73 -21.08 20.45
C VAL A 284 -8.07 -19.78 19.75
N VAL A 285 -7.16 -19.31 18.89
CA VAL A 285 -7.28 -18.02 18.22
C VAL A 285 -7.77 -18.21 16.79
N ALA A 286 -8.92 -17.59 16.46
CA ALA A 286 -9.58 -17.76 15.17
C ALA A 286 -8.66 -17.39 13.97
N LEU A 287 -7.86 -16.37 14.07
CA LEU A 287 -6.97 -15.88 13.00
C LEU A 287 -5.51 -16.29 13.23
N GLY A 288 -5.18 -16.99 14.35
CA GLY A 288 -3.82 -17.29 14.75
C GLY A 288 -3.02 -16.01 15.10
N GLU A 289 -1.70 -16.14 15.13
CA GLU A 289 -0.81 -15.02 15.41
C GLU A 289 -0.89 -13.88 14.39
N LYS A 290 -0.69 -12.66 14.89
CA LYS A 290 -0.64 -11.45 14.05
C LYS A 290 0.51 -11.59 13.02
N PRO A 291 0.23 -11.42 11.72
CA PRO A 291 1.26 -11.52 10.70
C PRO A 291 2.32 -10.43 10.83
N SER A 292 3.58 -10.76 10.52
CA SER A 292 4.69 -9.80 10.46
C SER A 292 4.46 -8.73 9.39
N ASP A 293 5.16 -7.60 9.53
CA ASP A 293 5.07 -6.46 8.60
C ASP A 293 5.49 -6.80 7.17
N THR A 294 6.37 -7.79 7.01
CA THR A 294 6.80 -8.29 5.71
C THR A 294 5.69 -9.02 4.95
N ALA A 295 4.69 -9.56 5.66
CA ALA A 295 3.55 -10.28 5.11
C ALA A 295 2.35 -9.36 4.80
N GLN A 296 2.55 -8.24 4.12
CA GLN A 296 1.58 -7.16 3.91
C GLN A 296 0.18 -7.65 3.51
N ARG A 297 0.06 -8.60 2.57
CA ARG A 297 -1.24 -9.13 2.10
C ARG A 297 -1.97 -9.91 3.19
N ARG A 298 -1.25 -10.78 3.91
CA ARG A 298 -1.82 -11.54 5.02
C ARG A 298 -2.25 -10.59 6.13
N ARG A 299 -1.45 -9.58 6.44
CA ARG A 299 -1.76 -8.55 7.43
C ARG A 299 -3.00 -7.74 7.05
N ALA A 300 -3.12 -7.27 5.81
CA ALA A 300 -4.30 -6.52 5.36
C ALA A 300 -5.58 -7.34 5.48
N TRP A 301 -5.54 -8.64 5.15
CA TRP A 301 -6.69 -9.53 5.31
C TRP A 301 -6.98 -9.84 6.78
N TYR A 302 -5.94 -10.06 7.59
CA TYR A 302 -6.05 -10.23 9.05
C TYR A 302 -6.74 -9.02 9.70
N GLU A 303 -6.29 -7.81 9.43
CA GLU A 303 -6.87 -6.58 10.01
C GLU A 303 -8.31 -6.35 9.56
N LYS A 304 -8.63 -6.66 8.31
CA LYS A 304 -10.01 -6.61 7.83
C LYS A 304 -10.89 -7.58 8.63
N LEU A 305 -10.49 -8.85 8.72
CA LEU A 305 -11.24 -9.87 9.45
C LEU A 305 -11.37 -9.53 10.93
N ARG A 306 -10.30 -9.05 11.56
CA ARG A 306 -10.31 -8.60 12.96
C ARG A 306 -11.39 -7.52 13.20
N LYS A 307 -11.46 -6.52 12.32
CA LYS A 307 -12.51 -5.47 12.38
C LYS A 307 -13.92 -6.03 12.18
N ASP A 308 -14.05 -6.99 11.26
CA ASP A 308 -15.35 -7.61 11.00
C ASP A 308 -15.80 -8.50 12.16
N LEU A 309 -14.87 -9.21 12.82
CA LEU A 309 -15.14 -10.03 14.01
C LEU A 309 -15.48 -9.19 15.25
N GLN A 310 -14.92 -8.00 15.42
CA GLN A 310 -15.26 -7.09 16.54
C GLN A 310 -16.72 -6.60 16.54
N ARG A 311 -17.45 -6.84 15.46
CA ARG A 311 -18.87 -6.44 15.31
C ARG A 311 -19.85 -7.52 15.76
N TRP A 312 -19.34 -8.70 16.11
CA TRP A 312 -20.13 -9.85 16.57
C TRP A 312 -20.04 -10.03 18.08
#